data_8fc3f0c4bc89adff742ac08fc2e2ea0d
#
_entry.id   8fc3f0c4bc89adff742ac08fc2e2ea0d
#
_cell.length_a   1.000
_cell.length_b   1.000
_cell.length_c   1.000
_cell.angle_alpha   90.00
_cell.angle_beta   90.00
_cell.angle_gamma   90.00
#
_symmetry.space_group_name_H-M   'P 1'
#
loop_
_entity.id
_entity.type
_entity.pdbx_description
1 polymer ?
#
loop_
_entity_poly.entity_id
_entity_poly.type
_entity_poly.pdbx_seq_one_letter_code
_entity_poly.pdbx_strand_id
1 'polypeptide(L)'
;IKLHKSENPEDILAFENKEVEVIPTTEVVKKDSVVMYKGTRYRGYVYVNPSTMKVVRSSYSEGGISVDNVYYDNVIHICVYEGRRMLYGKDITKKAFAGIFPEDILSQMILADMNFMGVDNKGYQYQATLRVPESSVYSLADITIGFDNRMDIKKAE
;
A
#
# COMPACT_ATOMS: atom_id res chain seq x y z
N ILE A 1 8.34 -4.63 15.55
CA ILE A 1 9.27 -5.47 16.29
C ILE A 1 10.59 -5.48 15.62
N LYS A 2 11.58 -5.35 16.41
CA LYS A 2 12.91 -5.49 15.92
C LYS A 2 13.34 -6.95 15.99
N LEU A 3 13.62 -7.51 14.84
CA LEU A 3 14.26 -8.79 14.80
C LEU A 3 15.76 -8.54 14.91
N HIS A 4 16.33 -8.89 16.00
CA HIS A 4 17.76 -8.73 16.24
C HIS A 4 18.43 -10.08 16.16
N LYS A 5 19.73 -10.06 16.09
CA LYS A 5 20.49 -11.30 16.17
C LYS A 5 20.19 -11.98 17.48
N SER A 6 19.79 -13.22 17.38
CA SER A 6 19.56 -14.01 18.56
C SER A 6 20.86 -14.27 19.30
N GLU A 7 20.79 -14.25 20.61
CA GLU A 7 21.88 -14.74 21.45
C GLU A 7 21.88 -16.25 21.56
N ASN A 8 20.83 -16.88 21.08
CA ASN A 8 20.71 -18.31 21.10
C ASN A 8 21.54 -18.93 19.97
N PRO A 9 22.52 -19.79 20.28
CA PRO A 9 23.34 -20.44 19.26
C PRO A 9 22.55 -21.20 18.20
N GLU A 10 21.41 -21.76 18.55
CA GLU A 10 20.58 -22.46 17.59
C GLU A 10 20.03 -21.53 16.52
N ASP A 11 19.62 -20.34 16.89
CA ASP A 11 19.13 -19.37 15.95
C ASP A 11 20.24 -18.86 15.03
N ILE A 12 21.44 -18.72 15.57
CA ILE A 12 22.60 -18.32 14.78
C ILE A 12 22.90 -19.38 13.71
N LEU A 13 22.87 -20.65 14.08
CA LEU A 13 23.10 -21.73 13.13
C LEU A 13 22.03 -21.80 12.07
N ALA A 14 20.79 -21.48 12.42
CA ALA A 14 19.69 -21.48 11.44
C ALA A 14 19.90 -20.46 10.33
N PHE A 15 20.68 -19.42 10.56
CA PHE A 15 20.90 -18.38 9.58
C PHE A 15 22.30 -18.42 8.95
N GLU A 16 23.07 -19.49 9.10
CA GLU A 16 24.42 -19.51 8.57
C GLU A 16 24.49 -19.36 7.05
N ASN A 17 23.45 -19.81 6.33
CA ASN A 17 23.36 -19.73 4.88
C ASN A 17 22.33 -18.73 4.39
N LYS A 18 21.64 -18.08 5.29
CA LYS A 18 20.56 -17.15 4.94
C LYS A 18 20.34 -16.17 6.07
N GLU A 19 20.34 -14.89 5.71
CA GLU A 19 19.95 -13.85 6.62
C GLU A 19 18.54 -13.39 6.28
N VAL A 20 17.75 -13.12 7.30
CA VAL A 20 16.42 -12.55 7.16
C VAL A 20 16.40 -11.23 7.91
N GLU A 21 16.08 -10.17 7.20
CA GLU A 21 15.91 -8.87 7.79
C GLU A 21 14.44 -8.46 7.69
N VAL A 22 13.84 -8.13 8.82
CA VAL A 22 12.46 -7.68 8.88
C VAL A 22 12.45 -6.16 8.97
N ILE A 23 11.85 -5.53 7.98
CA ILE A 23 11.67 -4.09 7.97
C ILE A 23 10.40 -3.78 8.76
N PRO A 24 10.50 -3.01 9.85
CA PRO A 24 9.34 -2.72 10.68
C PRO A 24 8.25 -2.00 9.91
N THR A 25 7.02 -2.24 10.29
CA THR A 25 5.90 -1.49 9.74
C THR A 25 5.96 -0.05 10.21
N THR A 26 5.55 0.85 9.35
CA THR A 26 5.44 2.25 9.69
C THR A 26 4.19 2.52 10.52
N GLU A 27 4.10 3.71 11.04
CA GLU A 27 2.90 4.14 11.74
C GLU A 27 1.72 4.26 10.77
N VAL A 28 0.51 4.25 11.33
CA VAL A 28 -0.70 4.54 10.58
C VAL A 28 -0.63 5.96 10.06
N VAL A 29 -0.77 6.13 8.76
CA VAL A 29 -0.82 7.45 8.13
C VAL A 29 -2.27 7.81 7.90
N LYS A 30 -2.67 8.97 8.39
CA LYS A 30 -4.03 9.49 8.25
C LYS A 30 -3.98 10.78 7.47
N LYS A 31 -4.81 10.86 6.43
CA LYS A 31 -4.94 12.05 5.61
C LYS A 31 -6.40 12.41 5.51
N ASP A 32 -6.71 13.71 5.49
CA ASP A 32 -8.04 14.16 5.11
C ASP A 32 -7.92 15.38 4.21
N SER A 33 -8.90 15.54 3.35
CA SER A 33 -8.97 16.66 2.42
C SER A 33 -10.43 17.03 2.21
N VAL A 34 -10.66 18.32 2.03
CA VAL A 34 -11.99 18.84 1.74
C VAL A 34 -11.98 19.42 0.34
N VAL A 35 -12.96 19.04 -0.47
CA VAL A 35 -13.13 19.58 -1.82
C VAL A 35 -14.57 20.02 -2.01
N MET A 36 -14.75 20.99 -2.88
CA MET A 36 -16.08 21.47 -3.28
C MET A 36 -16.35 20.98 -4.70
N TYR A 37 -17.52 20.44 -4.91
CA TYR A 37 -17.97 20.07 -6.24
C TYR A 37 -19.45 20.39 -6.38
N LYS A 38 -19.79 21.24 -7.34
CA LYS A 38 -21.17 21.70 -7.60
C LYS A 38 -21.91 22.15 -6.33
N GLY A 39 -21.22 22.94 -5.52
CA GLY A 39 -21.82 23.48 -4.29
C GLY A 39 -21.85 22.52 -3.11
N THR A 40 -21.46 21.28 -3.29
CA THR A 40 -21.41 20.29 -2.20
C THR A 40 -20.00 20.16 -1.69
N ARG A 41 -19.88 20.11 -0.37
CA ARG A 41 -18.60 19.95 0.32
C ARG A 41 -18.38 18.48 0.65
N TYR A 42 -17.33 17.93 0.09
CA TYR A 42 -16.94 16.55 0.34
C TYR A 42 -15.66 16.50 1.16
N ARG A 43 -15.61 15.58 2.09
CA ARG A 43 -14.38 15.28 2.83
C ARG A 43 -13.95 13.85 2.55
N GLY A 44 -12.75 13.71 2.03
CA GLY A 44 -12.15 12.41 1.76
C GLY A 44 -11.12 12.07 2.81
N TYR A 45 -11.18 10.84 3.34
CA TYR A 45 -10.21 10.32 4.28
C TYR A 45 -9.43 9.19 3.66
N VAL A 46 -8.16 9.12 4.01
CA VAL A 46 -7.28 8.01 3.66
C VAL A 46 -6.54 7.59 4.92
N TYR A 47 -6.68 6.33 5.27
CA TYR A 47 -5.92 5.74 6.38
C TYR A 47 -5.04 4.63 5.82
N VAL A 48 -3.73 4.82 5.85
CA VAL A 48 -2.77 3.81 5.44
C VAL A 48 -2.42 3.00 6.67
N ASN A 49 -2.87 1.76 6.72
CA ASN A 49 -2.71 0.90 7.88
C ASN A 49 -1.71 -0.20 7.57
N PRO A 50 -0.65 -0.35 8.38
CA PRO A 50 0.25 -1.48 8.22
C PRO A 50 -0.50 -2.80 8.40
N SER A 51 -0.14 -3.79 7.59
CA SER A 51 -0.74 -5.12 7.67
C SER A 51 0.31 -6.17 7.99
N THR A 52 -0.12 -7.41 8.11
CA THR A 52 0.78 -8.54 8.30
C THR A 52 1.10 -9.26 6.98
N MET A 53 0.61 -8.74 5.87
CA MET A 53 0.91 -9.29 4.54
C MET A 53 2.35 -8.96 4.16
N LYS A 54 3.12 -9.97 3.82
CA LYS A 54 4.55 -9.83 3.58
C LYS A 54 4.87 -9.71 2.11
N VAL A 55 5.87 -8.88 1.82
CA VAL A 55 6.55 -8.83 0.53
C VAL A 55 8.01 -9.14 0.80
N VAL A 56 8.51 -10.19 0.19
CA VAL A 56 9.87 -10.66 0.41
C VAL A 56 10.72 -10.35 -0.81
N ARG A 57 11.85 -9.71 -0.59
CA ARG A 57 12.84 -9.44 -1.63
C ARG A 57 14.15 -10.11 -1.25
N SER A 58 14.58 -11.01 -2.11
CA SER A 58 15.83 -11.73 -1.92
C SER A 58 16.96 -11.07 -2.67
N SER A 59 18.12 -11.02 -2.04
CA SER A 59 19.35 -10.54 -2.66
C SER A 59 20.52 -11.39 -2.17
N TYR A 60 21.68 -11.21 -2.77
CA TYR A 60 22.90 -11.91 -2.35
C TYR A 60 23.90 -10.88 -1.84
N SER A 61 24.49 -11.19 -0.68
CA SER A 61 25.58 -10.39 -0.14
C SER A 61 26.88 -10.73 -0.88
N GLU A 62 27.95 -9.99 -0.58
CA GLU A 62 29.28 -10.24 -1.16
C GLU A 62 29.69 -11.62 -0.75
N GLY A 63 29.68 -12.37 -0.14
CA GLY A 63 30.08 -13.74 0.14
C GLY A 63 29.16 -14.80 -0.44
N GLY A 64 28.18 -14.40 -1.26
CA GLY A 64 27.21 -15.35 -1.82
C GLY A 64 26.13 -15.79 -0.83
N ILE A 65 25.97 -15.08 0.28
CA ILE A 65 24.92 -15.37 1.26
C ILE A 65 23.60 -14.78 0.77
N SER A 66 22.58 -15.61 0.74
CA SER A 66 21.23 -15.15 0.41
C SER A 66 20.65 -14.32 1.55
N VAL A 67 20.12 -13.16 1.22
CA VAL A 67 19.49 -12.26 2.19
C VAL A 67 18.06 -12.02 1.75
N ASP A 68 17.11 -12.31 2.62
CA ASP A 68 15.71 -11.97 2.39
C ASP A 68 15.34 -10.76 3.23
N ASN A 69 14.91 -9.70 2.56
CA ASN A 69 14.36 -8.53 3.21
C ASN A 69 12.84 -8.65 3.18
N VAL A 70 12.23 -8.59 4.34
CA VAL A 70 10.80 -8.74 4.49
C VAL A 70 10.17 -7.38 4.76
N TYR A 71 9.24 -7.01 3.92
CA TYR A 71 8.46 -5.79 4.06
C TYR A 71 7.02 -6.15 4.31
N TYR A 72 6.29 -5.28 4.98
CA TYR A 72 4.86 -5.48 5.20
C TYR A 72 4.07 -4.56 4.29
N ASP A 73 3.08 -5.13 3.64
CA ASP A 73 2.15 -4.38 2.82
C ASP A 73 1.17 -3.60 3.71
N ASN A 74 0.36 -2.76 3.09
CA ASN A 74 -0.62 -1.96 3.79
C ASN A 74 -2.04 -2.33 3.36
N VAL A 75 -2.99 -2.07 4.24
CA VAL A 75 -4.40 -1.98 3.92
C VAL A 75 -4.76 -0.50 3.99
N ILE A 76 -5.32 0.03 2.92
CA ILE A 76 -5.68 1.44 2.89
C ILE A 76 -7.19 1.57 2.95
N HIS A 77 -7.66 2.22 4.02
CA HIS A 77 -9.07 2.52 4.17
C HIS A 77 -9.35 3.89 3.59
N ILE A 78 -10.31 3.95 2.68
CA ILE A 78 -10.78 5.20 2.11
C ILE A 78 -12.24 5.41 2.44
N CYS A 79 -12.61 6.65 2.66
CA CYS A 79 -14.02 7.01 2.84
C CYS A 79 -14.26 8.44 2.43
N VAL A 80 -15.49 8.71 2.03
CA VAL A 80 -15.94 10.03 1.62
C VAL A 80 -17.17 10.38 2.41
N TYR A 81 -17.18 11.60 2.95
CA TYR A 81 -18.28 12.13 3.74
C TYR A 81 -18.83 13.41 3.12
N GLU A 82 -20.12 13.58 3.26
CA GLU A 82 -20.80 14.87 3.11
C GLU A 82 -21.37 15.22 4.48
N GLY A 83 -20.77 16.21 5.15
CA GLY A 83 -21.12 16.48 6.54
C GLY A 83 -20.83 15.27 7.43
N ARG A 84 -21.86 14.76 8.09
CA ARG A 84 -21.75 13.57 8.94
C ARG A 84 -22.15 12.28 8.23
N ARG A 85 -22.58 12.38 6.99
CA ARG A 85 -23.05 11.23 6.24
C ARG A 85 -21.91 10.62 5.46
N MET A 86 -21.64 9.34 5.71
CA MET A 86 -20.67 8.59 4.92
C MET A 86 -21.31 8.18 3.59
N LEU A 87 -20.71 8.62 2.51
CA LEU A 87 -21.18 8.30 1.16
C LEU A 87 -20.54 7.03 0.65
N TYR A 88 -19.30 6.77 1.01
CA TYR A 88 -18.56 5.61 0.57
C TYR A 88 -17.47 5.26 1.58
N GLY A 89 -17.21 3.98 1.77
CA GLY A 89 -16.09 3.51 2.58
C GLY A 89 -15.67 2.13 2.13
N LYS A 90 -14.38 1.90 2.05
CA LYS A 90 -13.82 0.60 1.64
C LYS A 90 -12.37 0.46 2.06
N ASP A 91 -12.01 -0.77 2.40
CA ASP A 91 -10.61 -1.16 2.58
C ASP A 91 -10.05 -1.64 1.25
N ILE A 92 -8.91 -1.11 0.87
CA ILE A 92 -8.25 -1.46 -0.38
C ILE A 92 -6.94 -2.13 -0.06
N THR A 93 -6.73 -3.29 -0.67
CA THR A 93 -5.48 -4.04 -0.59
C THR A 93 -4.85 -4.12 -1.97
N LYS A 94 -3.63 -4.62 -2.02
CA LYS A 94 -2.92 -4.81 -3.28
C LYS A 94 -3.69 -5.68 -4.28
N LYS A 95 -4.53 -6.59 -3.80
CA LYS A 95 -5.34 -7.46 -4.65
C LYS A 95 -6.26 -6.70 -5.60
N ALA A 96 -6.66 -5.48 -5.23
CA ALA A 96 -7.52 -4.66 -6.08
C ALA A 96 -6.85 -4.30 -7.42
N PHE A 97 -5.52 -4.39 -7.48
CA PHE A 97 -4.74 -4.00 -8.65
C PHE A 97 -4.32 -5.18 -9.52
N ALA A 98 -4.80 -6.37 -9.22
CA ALA A 98 -4.41 -7.58 -9.94
C ALA A 98 -4.80 -7.57 -11.42
N GLY A 99 -5.82 -6.81 -11.79
CA GLY A 99 -6.26 -6.71 -13.18
C GLY A 99 -5.47 -5.73 -14.03
N ILE A 100 -4.63 -4.89 -13.42
CA ILE A 100 -3.91 -3.84 -14.15
C ILE A 100 -2.39 -3.99 -14.11
N PHE A 101 -1.86 -4.80 -13.20
CA PHE A 101 -0.43 -5.09 -13.12
C PHE A 101 -0.21 -6.60 -13.21
N PRO A 102 0.84 -7.04 -13.93
CA PRO A 102 1.21 -8.45 -13.94
C PRO A 102 1.54 -8.95 -12.53
N GLU A 103 1.20 -10.21 -12.26
CA GLU A 103 1.37 -10.78 -10.94
C GLU A 103 2.83 -10.80 -10.49
N ASP A 104 3.76 -11.08 -11.39
CA ASP A 104 5.19 -11.11 -11.09
C ASP A 104 5.72 -9.74 -10.66
N ILE A 105 5.14 -8.67 -11.19
CA ILE A 105 5.49 -7.30 -10.80
C ILE A 105 4.78 -6.93 -9.51
N LEU A 106 3.49 -7.19 -9.44
CA LEU A 106 2.66 -6.83 -8.30
C LEU A 106 3.13 -7.50 -7.00
N SER A 107 3.60 -8.74 -7.10
CA SER A 107 4.09 -9.49 -5.94
C SER A 107 5.32 -8.84 -5.30
N GLN A 108 6.05 -8.04 -6.03
CA GLN A 108 7.25 -7.35 -5.53
C GLN A 108 6.94 -5.95 -4.98
N MET A 109 5.71 -5.50 -5.13
CA MET A 109 5.31 -4.16 -4.72
C MET A 109 4.56 -4.17 -3.41
N ILE A 110 4.59 -3.03 -2.72
CA ILE A 110 3.67 -2.73 -1.63
C ILE A 110 2.72 -1.62 -2.07
N LEU A 111 1.51 -1.65 -1.54
CA LEU A 111 0.57 -0.53 -1.66
C LEU A 111 1.02 0.53 -0.66
N ALA A 112 1.79 1.49 -1.14
CA ALA A 112 2.55 2.38 -0.28
C ALA A 112 1.74 3.57 0.21
N ASP A 113 0.87 4.10 -0.64
CA ASP A 113 0.17 5.34 -0.31
C ASP A 113 -1.07 5.50 -1.18
N MET A 114 -1.91 6.45 -0.79
CA MET A 114 -3.08 6.85 -1.56
C MET A 114 -3.41 8.30 -1.26
N ASN A 115 -3.87 9.02 -2.27
CA ASN A 115 -4.31 10.40 -2.13
C ASN A 115 -5.71 10.56 -2.69
N PHE A 116 -6.52 11.34 -1.97
CA PHE A 116 -7.82 11.78 -2.46
C PHE A 116 -7.59 12.96 -3.41
N MET A 117 -7.96 12.76 -4.69
CA MET A 117 -7.66 13.74 -5.73
C MET A 117 -8.81 14.71 -5.98
N GLY A 118 -9.98 14.43 -5.46
CA GLY A 118 -11.13 15.31 -5.62
C GLY A 118 -12.37 14.58 -6.08
N VAL A 119 -13.35 15.37 -6.52
CA VAL A 119 -14.64 14.88 -7.01
C VAL A 119 -14.90 15.53 -8.35
N ASP A 120 -15.33 14.75 -9.32
CA ASP A 120 -15.74 15.26 -10.62
C ASP A 120 -17.04 14.58 -11.07
N ASN A 121 -17.42 14.77 -12.33
CA ASN A 121 -18.66 14.22 -12.85
C ASN A 121 -18.68 12.69 -12.91
N LYS A 122 -17.52 12.05 -12.78
CA LYS A 122 -17.42 10.57 -12.78
C LYS A 122 -17.51 10.00 -11.37
N GLY A 123 -17.24 10.79 -10.36
CA GLY A 123 -17.28 10.36 -8.97
C GLY A 123 -16.11 10.85 -8.14
N TYR A 124 -15.76 10.06 -7.15
CA TYR A 124 -14.66 10.37 -6.23
C TYR A 124 -13.37 9.84 -6.81
N GLN A 125 -12.35 10.67 -6.87
CA GLN A 125 -11.08 10.33 -7.50
C GLN A 125 -9.99 10.13 -6.46
N TYR A 126 -9.30 9.00 -6.55
CA TYR A 126 -8.14 8.67 -5.73
C TYR A 126 -6.98 8.26 -6.63
N GLN A 127 -5.78 8.41 -6.12
CA GLN A 127 -4.60 7.90 -6.80
C GLN A 127 -3.76 7.09 -5.80
N ALA A 128 -3.47 5.86 -6.16
CA ALA A 128 -2.67 4.95 -5.37
C ALA A 128 -1.23 4.93 -5.85
N THR A 129 -0.30 4.75 -4.93
CA THR A 129 1.11 4.52 -5.22
C THR A 129 1.48 3.10 -4.81
N LEU A 130 1.98 2.34 -5.78
CA LEU A 130 2.57 1.03 -5.53
C LEU A 130 4.06 1.13 -5.76
N ARG A 131 4.84 0.62 -4.83
CA ARG A 131 6.30 0.79 -4.84
C ARG A 131 7.00 -0.53 -4.61
N VAL A 132 8.08 -0.74 -5.35
CA VAL A 132 9.02 -1.83 -5.05
C VAL A 132 9.92 -1.34 -3.91
N PRO A 133 9.90 -2.02 -2.74
CA PRO A 133 10.69 -1.55 -1.59
C PRO A 133 12.18 -1.43 -1.90
N GLU A 134 12.80 -0.43 -1.30
CA GLU A 134 14.24 -0.14 -1.44
C GLU A 134 14.69 0.10 -2.88
N SER A 135 13.76 0.61 -3.71
CA SER A 135 14.09 0.97 -5.08
C SER A 135 13.39 2.26 -5.45
N SER A 136 13.76 2.81 -6.60
CA SER A 136 13.08 3.96 -7.16
C SER A 136 11.89 3.55 -8.05
N VAL A 137 11.61 2.26 -8.15
CA VAL A 137 10.55 1.74 -9.01
C VAL A 137 9.21 1.90 -8.31
N TYR A 138 8.30 2.61 -8.95
CA TYR A 138 6.93 2.75 -8.47
C TYR A 138 5.98 2.88 -9.64
N SER A 139 4.71 2.66 -9.37
CA SER A 139 3.63 2.87 -10.33
C SER A 139 2.48 3.58 -9.66
N LEU A 140 1.77 4.37 -10.43
CA LEU A 140 0.57 5.04 -9.97
C LEU A 140 -0.65 4.40 -10.59
N ALA A 141 -1.73 4.32 -9.83
CA ALA A 141 -3.00 3.81 -10.31
C ALA A 141 -4.10 4.80 -9.96
N ASP A 142 -4.94 5.10 -10.93
CA ASP A 142 -6.08 5.98 -10.74
C ASP A 142 -7.30 5.17 -10.36
N ILE A 143 -7.96 5.57 -9.30
CA ILE A 143 -9.17 4.93 -8.80
C ILE A 143 -10.31 5.92 -8.90
N THR A 144 -11.33 5.52 -9.62
CA THR A 144 -12.58 6.28 -9.71
C THR A 144 -13.67 5.50 -9.01
N ILE A 145 -14.32 6.13 -8.03
CA ILE A 145 -15.47 5.56 -7.37
C ILE A 145 -16.68 6.33 -7.82
N GLY A 146 -17.49 5.70 -8.66
CA GLY A 146 -18.68 6.34 -9.18
C GLY A 146 -19.68 6.68 -8.07
N PHE A 147 -20.57 7.59 -8.34
CA PHE A 147 -21.64 7.93 -7.38
C PHE A 147 -22.59 6.76 -7.15
N ASP A 148 -22.53 5.73 -7.99
CA ASP A 148 -23.21 4.46 -7.81
C ASP A 148 -22.41 3.43 -7.00
N ASN A 149 -21.28 3.86 -6.41
CA ASN A 149 -20.38 3.06 -5.59
C ASN A 149 -19.60 1.99 -6.36
N ARG A 150 -19.51 2.10 -7.68
CA ARG A 150 -18.66 1.22 -8.47
C ARG A 150 -17.25 1.74 -8.50
N MET A 151 -16.30 0.86 -8.27
CA MET A 151 -14.89 1.19 -8.32
C MET A 151 -14.28 0.78 -9.64
N ASP A 152 -13.61 1.71 -10.29
CA ASP A 152 -12.83 1.48 -11.50
C ASP A 152 -11.38 1.84 -11.22
N ILE A 153 -10.47 0.96 -11.57
CA ILE A 153 -9.03 1.14 -11.34
C ILE A 153 -8.32 1.00 -12.67
N LYS A 154 -7.47 1.94 -12.97
CA LYS A 154 -6.63 1.87 -14.15
C LYS A 154 -5.23 2.39 -13.85
N LYS A 155 -4.28 1.92 -14.62
CA LYS A 155 -2.90 2.39 -14.51
C LYS A 155 -2.85 3.86 -14.93
N ALA A 156 -2.22 4.68 -14.11
CA ALA A 156 -2.01 6.10 -14.43
C ALA A 156 -0.96 6.22 -15.53
N GLU A 157 -1.18 7.15 -16.41
CA GLU A 157 -0.24 7.46 -17.48
C GLU A 157 0.80 8.47 -17.05
#